data_76896dd9c9b1ea5609a4223b25cfa687
#
_entry.id   76896dd9c9b1ea5609a4223b25cfa687
#
_cell.length_a   1.000
_cell.length_b   1.000
_cell.length_c   1.000
_cell.angle_alpha   90.00
_cell.angle_beta   90.00
_cell.angle_gamma   90.00
#
_symmetry.space_group_name_H-M   'P 1'
#
loop_
_entity.id
_entity.type
_entity.pdbx_description
1 polymer ?
#
loop_
_entity_poly.entity_id
_entity_poly.type
_entity_poly.pdbx_seq_one_letter_code
_entity_poly.pdbx_strand_id
1 'polypeptide(L)'
;HSLRPVIAAVTIASKLGLNAEEISRGVEKIRPVAGRMNILRGINDSVIIDDTYNSSPAAAAAALKALYSFPDFVPGPEAAKIAVLGSMNELGDSSAEEHRKLGELCDGVELSWVITVGDEANKYLAPAAKARGCQVKTCKNALEAGACAHKVLLNGGVVLFKGSQGDVYLEEAVKIVLSSTSDEDKLVRQDANWMKIKNDFFNNFNTFADEEV
;
A
#
# COMPACT_ATOMS: atom_id res chain seq x y z
N HIS A 1 0.01 14.12 5.14
CA HIS A 1 -0.27 14.73 3.82
C HIS A 1 -1.77 14.96 3.57
N SER A 2 -2.64 14.16 4.16
CA SER A 2 -4.10 14.33 4.06
C SER A 2 -4.61 15.62 4.70
N LEU A 3 -3.90 16.17 5.68
CA LEU A 3 -4.27 17.43 6.33
C LEU A 3 -4.06 18.64 5.43
N ARG A 4 -3.09 18.63 4.51
CA ARG A 4 -2.80 19.80 3.65
C ARG A 4 -3.98 20.21 2.78
N PRO A 5 -4.68 19.33 2.05
CA PRO A 5 -5.88 19.67 1.31
C PRO A 5 -7.00 20.20 2.22
N VAL A 6 -7.15 19.63 3.42
CA VAL A 6 -8.16 20.06 4.38
C VAL A 6 -7.86 21.48 4.87
N ILE A 7 -6.60 21.77 5.24
CA ILE A 7 -6.17 23.12 5.65
C ILE A 7 -6.40 24.13 4.53
N ALA A 8 -6.05 23.79 3.29
CA ALA A 8 -6.30 24.64 2.13
C ALA A 8 -7.80 24.93 1.94
N ALA A 9 -8.64 23.89 2.00
CA ALA A 9 -10.09 24.03 1.89
C ALA A 9 -10.68 24.91 3.00
N VAL A 10 -10.27 24.70 4.24
CA VAL A 10 -10.67 25.52 5.40
C VAL A 10 -10.26 26.99 5.20
N THR A 11 -9.02 27.22 4.74
CA THR A 11 -8.50 28.58 4.49
C THR A 11 -9.31 29.29 3.39
N ILE A 12 -9.61 28.59 2.31
CA ILE A 12 -10.42 29.13 1.20
C ILE A 12 -11.85 29.43 1.68
N ALA A 13 -12.49 28.48 2.38
CA ALA A 13 -13.83 28.63 2.90
C ALA A 13 -13.94 29.86 3.85
N SER A 14 -12.97 30.03 4.74
CA SER A 14 -12.88 31.20 5.63
C SER A 14 -12.73 32.52 4.84
N LYS A 15 -11.92 32.53 3.79
CA LYS A 15 -11.76 33.70 2.90
C LYS A 15 -13.02 34.04 2.10
N LEU A 16 -13.84 33.03 1.80
CA LEU A 16 -15.13 33.17 1.15
C LEU A 16 -16.25 33.62 2.14
N GLY A 17 -15.95 33.79 3.41
CA GLY A 17 -16.87 34.28 4.42
C GLY A 17 -17.71 33.23 5.13
N LEU A 18 -17.40 31.92 4.97
CA LEU A 18 -18.05 30.89 5.75
C LEU A 18 -17.63 30.98 7.22
N ASN A 19 -18.60 30.82 8.12
CA ASN A 19 -18.33 30.81 9.55
C ASN A 19 -17.75 29.47 10.04
N ALA A 20 -17.25 29.45 11.28
CA ALA A 20 -16.58 28.28 11.84
C ALA A 20 -17.49 27.04 11.91
N GLU A 21 -18.79 27.21 12.15
CA GLU A 21 -19.75 26.10 12.22
C GLU A 21 -20.01 25.48 10.85
N GLU A 22 -20.13 26.31 9.79
CA GLU A 22 -20.28 25.84 8.41
C GLU A 22 -19.05 25.08 7.95
N ILE A 23 -17.86 25.58 8.29
CA ILE A 23 -16.58 24.94 7.98
C ILE A 23 -16.46 23.60 8.71
N SER A 24 -16.79 23.56 10.02
CA SER A 24 -16.78 22.32 10.81
C SER A 24 -17.67 21.25 10.20
N ARG A 25 -18.92 21.59 9.87
CA ARG A 25 -19.84 20.67 9.19
C ARG A 25 -19.33 20.16 7.85
N GLY A 26 -18.58 21.01 7.13
CA GLY A 26 -17.93 20.62 5.89
C GLY A 26 -16.80 19.60 6.12
N VAL A 27 -15.94 19.86 7.11
CA VAL A 27 -14.80 19.01 7.46
C VAL A 27 -15.28 17.63 7.94
N GLU A 28 -16.35 17.57 8.74
CA GLU A 28 -16.94 16.31 9.22
C GLU A 28 -17.44 15.39 8.09
N LYS A 29 -17.72 15.94 6.91
CA LYS A 29 -18.17 15.20 5.73
C LYS A 29 -17.02 14.64 4.90
N ILE A 30 -15.78 15.06 5.15
CA ILE A 30 -14.63 14.57 4.41
C ILE A 30 -14.48 13.07 4.67
N ARG A 31 -14.31 12.31 3.60
CA ARG A 31 -14.07 10.86 3.66
C ARG A 31 -12.72 10.56 3.03
N PRO A 32 -12.00 9.55 3.51
CA PRO A 32 -10.79 9.07 2.85
C PRO A 32 -11.09 8.70 1.39
N VAL A 33 -10.13 8.97 0.52
CA VAL A 33 -10.17 8.49 -0.86
C VAL A 33 -9.62 7.07 -0.87
N ALA A 34 -10.32 6.15 -1.53
CA ALA A 34 -9.88 4.76 -1.66
C ALA A 34 -8.43 4.68 -2.19
N GLY A 35 -7.62 3.83 -1.61
CA GLY A 35 -6.22 3.65 -1.99
C GLY A 35 -5.31 4.86 -1.72
N ARG A 36 -5.72 5.79 -0.85
CA ARG A 36 -4.93 6.98 -0.46
C ARG A 36 -4.75 7.02 1.06
N MET A 37 -3.84 6.20 1.59
CA MET A 37 -3.60 6.03 3.03
C MET A 37 -4.91 5.71 3.78
N ASN A 38 -5.77 4.93 3.16
CA ASN A 38 -7.03 4.51 3.76
C ASN A 38 -6.77 3.44 4.83
N ILE A 39 -7.40 3.58 5.99
CA ILE A 39 -7.22 2.65 7.11
C ILE A 39 -8.39 1.67 7.10
N LEU A 40 -8.06 0.38 6.96
CA LEU A 40 -9.03 -0.71 6.92
C LEU A 40 -8.71 -1.73 8.02
N ARG A 41 -9.69 -2.55 8.36
CA ARG A 41 -9.50 -3.68 9.28
C ARG A 41 -9.03 -4.89 8.51
N GLY A 42 -7.95 -5.50 8.98
CA GLY A 42 -7.43 -6.76 8.44
C GLY A 42 -7.80 -7.97 9.29
N ILE A 43 -7.46 -9.15 8.78
CA ILE A 43 -7.51 -10.41 9.54
C ILE A 43 -6.66 -10.30 10.81
N ASN A 44 -6.87 -11.17 11.79
CA ASN A 44 -6.09 -11.23 13.03
C ASN A 44 -6.04 -9.88 13.77
N ASP A 45 -7.17 -9.13 13.81
CA ASP A 45 -7.27 -7.80 14.41
C ASP A 45 -6.18 -6.81 13.93
N SER A 46 -5.63 -7.04 12.76
CA SER A 46 -4.60 -6.20 12.16
C SER A 46 -5.17 -4.94 11.53
N VAL A 47 -4.27 -3.99 11.27
CA VAL A 47 -4.57 -2.74 10.56
C VAL A 47 -3.94 -2.76 9.19
N ILE A 48 -4.72 -2.44 8.17
CA ILE A 48 -4.28 -2.26 6.81
C ILE A 48 -4.19 -0.77 6.51
N ILE A 49 -3.04 -0.33 5.99
CA ILE A 49 -2.84 0.98 5.39
C ILE A 49 -2.90 0.78 3.87
N ASP A 50 -4.05 1.07 3.27
CA ASP A 50 -4.26 0.97 1.83
C ASP A 50 -3.83 2.27 1.14
N ASP A 51 -2.69 2.25 0.45
CA ASP A 51 -2.16 3.34 -0.38
C ASP A 51 -1.88 2.85 -1.82
N THR A 52 -2.80 2.01 -2.33
CA THR A 52 -2.66 1.27 -3.60
C THR A 52 -3.08 2.04 -4.85
N TYR A 53 -3.55 3.29 -4.71
CA TYR A 53 -4.01 4.06 -5.87
C TYR A 53 -2.90 4.29 -6.89
N ASN A 54 -1.73 4.75 -6.47
CA ASN A 54 -0.53 4.95 -7.30
C ASN A 54 0.70 5.11 -6.42
N SER A 55 1.90 5.00 -7.01
CA SER A 55 3.17 5.14 -6.30
C SER A 55 4.14 6.05 -7.05
N SER A 56 4.86 6.86 -6.29
CA SER A 56 6.03 7.62 -6.72
C SER A 56 7.08 7.57 -5.62
N PRO A 57 8.36 7.85 -5.90
CA PRO A 57 9.43 7.78 -4.91
C PRO A 57 9.13 8.56 -3.62
N ALA A 58 8.72 9.82 -3.77
CA ALA A 58 8.39 10.67 -2.63
C ALA A 58 7.16 10.16 -1.84
N ALA A 59 6.13 9.67 -2.55
CA ALA A 59 4.93 9.14 -1.91
C ALA A 59 5.20 7.80 -1.22
N ALA A 60 6.02 6.93 -1.81
CA ALA A 60 6.40 5.65 -1.22
C ALA A 60 7.25 5.85 0.06
N ALA A 61 8.22 6.75 0.02
CA ALA A 61 9.01 7.12 1.20
C ALA A 61 8.13 7.72 2.31
N ALA A 62 7.17 8.58 1.96
CA ALA A 62 6.23 9.15 2.93
C ALA A 62 5.29 8.10 3.55
N ALA A 63 4.82 7.14 2.76
CA ALA A 63 3.98 6.04 3.24
C ALA A 63 4.75 5.11 4.18
N LEU A 64 6.00 4.79 3.85
CA LEU A 64 6.89 4.00 4.70
C LEU A 64 7.15 4.70 6.04
N LYS A 65 7.43 6.00 6.02
CA LYS A 65 7.57 6.82 7.23
C LYS A 65 6.29 6.84 8.06
N ALA A 66 5.12 6.89 7.43
CA ALA A 66 3.85 6.82 8.13
C ALA A 66 3.64 5.45 8.80
N LEU A 67 4.04 4.35 8.15
CA LEU A 67 4.02 3.02 8.74
C LEU A 67 4.91 2.94 9.98
N TYR A 68 6.13 3.49 9.93
CA TYR A 68 7.02 3.54 11.10
C TYR A 68 6.43 4.31 12.28
N SER A 69 5.76 5.43 11.97
CA SER A 69 5.12 6.28 12.99
C SER A 69 3.76 5.74 13.45
N PHE A 70 3.27 4.65 12.85
CA PHE A 70 1.98 4.08 13.22
C PHE A 70 2.08 3.45 14.62
N PRO A 71 1.14 3.75 15.54
CA PRO A 71 1.19 3.21 16.89
C PRO A 71 1.05 1.69 16.88
N ASP A 72 1.79 1.02 17.74
CA ASP A 72 1.63 -0.39 18.00
C ASP A 72 0.37 -0.61 18.82
N PHE A 73 -0.56 -1.42 18.31
CA PHE A 73 -1.83 -1.70 19.01
C PHE A 73 -1.71 -2.81 20.04
N VAL A 74 -0.72 -3.68 19.88
CA VAL A 74 -0.42 -4.77 20.80
C VAL A 74 1.02 -4.59 21.27
N PRO A 75 1.29 -4.47 22.59
CA PRO A 75 2.65 -4.41 23.09
C PRO A 75 3.38 -5.73 22.87
N GLY A 76 4.58 -5.66 22.29
CA GLY A 76 5.47 -6.81 22.16
C GLY A 76 5.89 -7.12 20.72
N PRO A 77 6.70 -8.17 20.52
CA PRO A 77 7.22 -8.55 19.20
C PRO A 77 6.15 -9.03 18.21
N GLU A 78 4.91 -9.19 18.67
CA GLU A 78 3.77 -9.59 17.85
C GLU A 78 3.18 -8.43 17.04
N ALA A 79 3.46 -7.17 17.40
CA ALA A 79 3.05 -5.98 16.65
C ALA A 79 3.93 -5.78 15.39
N ALA A 80 3.89 -6.75 14.49
CA ALA A 80 4.70 -6.76 13.29
C ALA A 80 4.25 -5.67 12.31
N LYS A 81 5.17 -4.80 11.87
CA LYS A 81 4.97 -3.90 10.74
C LYS A 81 5.46 -4.58 9.46
N ILE A 82 4.58 -4.61 8.46
CA ILE A 82 4.83 -5.25 7.17
C ILE A 82 4.67 -4.20 6.08
N ALA A 83 5.61 -4.14 5.13
CA ALA A 83 5.52 -3.31 3.95
C ALA A 83 5.36 -4.17 2.70
N VAL A 84 4.23 -4.05 1.99
CA VAL A 84 4.00 -4.63 0.67
C VAL A 84 4.18 -3.53 -0.36
N LEU A 85 5.29 -3.59 -1.10
CA LEU A 85 5.74 -2.52 -1.98
C LEU A 85 5.77 -3.00 -3.44
N GLY A 86 4.96 -2.38 -4.28
CA GLY A 86 4.94 -2.64 -5.71
C GLY A 86 5.89 -1.73 -6.48
N SER A 87 6.17 -2.11 -7.73
CA SER A 87 6.93 -1.27 -8.65
C SER A 87 6.33 0.13 -8.78
N MET A 88 7.20 1.12 -8.94
CA MET A 88 6.86 2.51 -9.25
C MET A 88 7.03 2.71 -10.76
N ASN A 89 5.91 2.89 -11.46
CA ASN A 89 5.91 3.05 -12.91
C ASN A 89 6.27 4.49 -13.32
N GLU A 90 6.50 4.70 -14.62
CA GLU A 90 6.71 6.01 -15.24
C GLU A 90 7.97 6.76 -14.76
N LEU A 91 8.99 6.04 -14.26
CA LEU A 91 10.25 6.63 -13.79
C LEU A 91 11.35 6.67 -14.87
N GLY A 92 11.15 6.00 -16.01
CA GLY A 92 12.15 5.96 -17.08
C GLY A 92 13.51 5.49 -16.57
N ASP A 93 14.58 6.14 -17.00
CA ASP A 93 15.97 5.79 -16.66
C ASP A 93 16.29 5.87 -15.17
N SER A 94 15.49 6.60 -14.38
CA SER A 94 15.67 6.71 -12.92
C SER A 94 15.07 5.55 -12.13
N SER A 95 14.34 4.63 -12.77
CA SER A 95 13.58 3.57 -12.12
C SER A 95 14.44 2.71 -11.19
N ALA A 96 15.55 2.19 -11.69
CA ALA A 96 16.46 1.34 -10.93
C ALA A 96 16.96 2.03 -9.64
N GLU A 97 17.39 3.28 -9.79
CA GLU A 97 17.93 4.06 -8.68
C GLU A 97 16.88 4.42 -7.64
N GLU A 98 15.67 4.81 -8.07
CA GLU A 98 14.59 5.18 -7.16
C GLU A 98 14.03 3.97 -6.39
N HIS A 99 13.93 2.79 -7.03
CA HIS A 99 13.58 1.55 -6.35
C HIS A 99 14.65 1.14 -5.33
N ARG A 100 15.93 1.26 -5.70
CA ARG A 100 17.04 0.98 -4.78
C ARG A 100 17.00 1.89 -3.57
N LYS A 101 16.84 3.21 -3.75
CA LYS A 101 16.70 4.20 -2.66
C LYS A 101 15.53 3.88 -1.73
N LEU A 102 14.38 3.47 -2.29
CA LEU A 102 13.23 3.08 -1.47
C LEU A 102 13.56 1.84 -0.62
N GLY A 103 14.27 0.86 -1.18
CA GLY A 103 14.75 -0.30 -0.43
C GLY A 103 15.74 0.06 0.69
N GLU A 104 16.58 1.06 0.47
CA GLU A 104 17.52 1.59 1.49
C GLU A 104 16.81 2.31 2.64
N LEU A 105 15.59 2.80 2.42
CA LEU A 105 14.75 3.39 3.48
C LEU A 105 14.03 2.32 4.32
N CYS A 106 14.01 1.07 3.88
CA CYS A 106 13.48 -0.03 4.68
C CYS A 106 14.43 -0.30 5.85
N ASP A 107 13.87 -0.46 7.05
CA ASP A 107 14.61 -0.72 8.26
C ASP A 107 14.21 -2.06 8.85
N GLY A 108 15.17 -2.99 8.94
CA GLY A 108 14.94 -4.34 9.46
C GLY A 108 14.67 -4.41 10.96
N VAL A 109 14.86 -3.31 11.70
CA VAL A 109 14.44 -3.19 13.10
C VAL A 109 12.97 -2.85 13.20
N GLU A 110 12.47 -2.00 12.30
CA GLU A 110 11.08 -1.54 12.28
C GLU A 110 10.14 -2.49 11.50
N LEU A 111 10.65 -3.15 10.45
CA LEU A 111 9.88 -4.00 9.55
C LEU A 111 10.18 -5.47 9.80
N SER A 112 9.16 -6.24 10.16
CA SER A 112 9.25 -7.70 10.21
C SER A 112 9.38 -8.31 8.82
N TRP A 113 8.67 -7.73 7.84
CA TRP A 113 8.71 -8.17 6.44
C TRP A 113 8.62 -7.02 5.46
N VAL A 114 9.36 -7.17 4.36
CA VAL A 114 9.17 -6.41 3.11
C VAL A 114 8.77 -7.41 2.02
N ILE A 115 7.59 -7.23 1.44
CA ILE A 115 7.07 -8.04 0.34
C ILE A 115 7.08 -7.16 -0.89
N THR A 116 7.76 -7.59 -1.95
CA THR A 116 7.87 -6.80 -3.19
C THR A 116 7.08 -7.41 -4.32
N VAL A 117 6.52 -6.58 -5.22
CA VAL A 117 5.70 -6.98 -6.37
C VAL A 117 6.09 -6.20 -7.61
N GLY A 118 6.30 -6.92 -8.70
CA GLY A 118 6.68 -6.38 -10.00
C GLY A 118 8.20 -6.33 -10.21
N ASP A 119 8.61 -6.30 -11.47
CA ASP A 119 10.00 -6.57 -11.87
C ASP A 119 11.00 -5.58 -11.25
N GLU A 120 10.72 -4.29 -11.32
CA GLU A 120 11.62 -3.24 -10.80
C GLU A 120 11.76 -3.31 -9.27
N ALA A 121 10.64 -3.51 -8.56
CA ALA A 121 10.66 -3.67 -7.11
C ALA A 121 11.42 -4.94 -6.72
N ASN A 122 11.19 -6.05 -7.40
CA ASN A 122 11.88 -7.32 -7.15
C ASN A 122 13.38 -7.23 -7.44
N LYS A 123 13.74 -6.53 -8.53
CA LYS A 123 15.14 -6.46 -8.99
C LYS A 123 16.00 -5.46 -8.20
N TYR A 124 15.45 -4.34 -7.78
CA TYR A 124 16.24 -3.24 -7.20
C TYR A 124 15.88 -2.91 -5.74
N LEU A 125 14.57 -2.90 -5.38
CA LEU A 125 14.15 -2.58 -4.02
C LEU A 125 14.41 -3.77 -3.09
N ALA A 126 14.03 -4.98 -3.47
CA ALA A 126 14.16 -6.17 -2.62
C ALA A 126 15.60 -6.43 -2.14
N PRO A 127 16.64 -6.42 -3.00
CA PRO A 127 18.03 -6.59 -2.55
C PRO A 127 18.49 -5.47 -1.61
N ALA A 128 18.08 -4.22 -1.87
CA ALA A 128 18.43 -3.08 -1.04
C ALA A 128 17.80 -3.19 0.37
N ALA A 129 16.50 -3.56 0.45
CA ALA A 129 15.82 -3.81 1.72
C ALA A 129 16.46 -4.97 2.50
N LYS A 130 16.87 -6.05 1.79
CA LYS A 130 17.58 -7.17 2.40
C LYS A 130 18.92 -6.74 2.99
N ALA A 131 19.66 -5.87 2.30
CA ALA A 131 20.92 -5.31 2.80
C ALA A 131 20.73 -4.44 4.05
N ARG A 132 19.53 -3.91 4.28
CA ARG A 132 19.11 -3.18 5.48
C ARG A 132 18.62 -4.08 6.62
N GLY A 133 18.78 -5.40 6.50
CA GLY A 133 18.40 -6.37 7.52
C GLY A 133 16.94 -6.81 7.52
N CYS A 134 16.14 -6.38 6.53
CA CYS A 134 14.76 -6.81 6.41
C CYS A 134 14.67 -8.28 5.98
N GLN A 135 13.66 -8.99 6.50
CA GLN A 135 13.19 -10.22 5.85
C GLN A 135 12.43 -9.82 4.57
N VAL A 136 12.82 -10.40 3.44
CA VAL A 136 12.28 -10.00 2.14
C VAL A 136 11.68 -11.19 1.41
N LYS A 137 10.48 -11.00 0.85
CA LYS A 137 9.84 -11.93 -0.09
C LYS A 137 9.51 -11.20 -1.38
N THR A 138 9.99 -11.72 -2.50
CA THR A 138 9.62 -11.26 -3.84
C THR A 138 8.42 -12.06 -4.35
N CYS A 139 7.45 -11.38 -4.95
CA CYS A 139 6.22 -11.95 -5.49
C CYS A 139 6.05 -11.56 -6.96
N LYS A 140 5.52 -12.47 -7.77
CA LYS A 140 5.27 -12.21 -9.20
C LYS A 140 4.11 -11.24 -9.42
N ASN A 141 3.10 -11.31 -8.58
CA ASN A 141 1.88 -10.49 -8.71
C ASN A 141 1.24 -10.21 -7.34
N ALA A 142 0.18 -9.39 -7.34
CA ALA A 142 -0.53 -8.98 -6.13
C ALA A 142 -1.19 -10.15 -5.39
N LEU A 143 -1.68 -11.17 -6.08
CA LEU A 143 -2.33 -12.33 -5.44
C LEU A 143 -1.32 -13.13 -4.61
N GLU A 144 -0.13 -13.36 -5.15
CA GLU A 144 0.96 -14.01 -4.43
C GLU A 144 1.41 -13.17 -3.22
N ALA A 145 1.50 -11.84 -3.39
CA ALA A 145 1.86 -10.94 -2.30
C ALA A 145 0.80 -10.92 -1.18
N GLY A 146 -0.48 -10.92 -1.53
CA GLY A 146 -1.57 -11.03 -0.58
C GLY A 146 -1.55 -12.34 0.21
N ALA A 147 -1.33 -13.47 -0.48
CA ALA A 147 -1.17 -14.77 0.15
C ALA A 147 0.06 -14.82 1.09
N CYS A 148 1.15 -14.15 0.71
CA CYS A 148 2.33 -14.03 1.53
C CYS A 148 2.07 -13.17 2.77
N ALA A 149 1.46 -12.00 2.59
CA ALA A 149 1.08 -11.12 3.70
C ALA A 149 0.13 -11.82 4.67
N HIS A 150 -0.87 -12.55 4.16
CA HIS A 150 -1.79 -13.35 4.99
C HIS A 150 -1.07 -14.34 5.92
N LYS A 151 0.00 -14.99 5.44
CA LYS A 151 0.76 -15.98 6.23
C LYS A 151 1.59 -15.34 7.34
N VAL A 152 2.08 -14.11 7.13
CA VAL A 152 3.02 -13.47 8.05
C VAL A 152 2.38 -12.36 8.91
N LEU A 153 1.12 -12.00 8.63
CA LEU A 153 0.38 -10.98 9.37
C LEU A 153 -0.13 -11.55 10.69
N LEU A 154 0.57 -11.19 11.76
CA LEU A 154 0.25 -11.62 13.11
C LEU A 154 -0.87 -10.77 13.73
N ASN A 155 -1.36 -11.22 14.88
CA ASN A 155 -2.42 -10.53 15.64
C ASN A 155 -2.00 -9.10 15.99
N GLY A 156 -2.86 -8.12 15.69
CA GLY A 156 -2.61 -6.70 15.94
C GLY A 156 -1.52 -6.06 15.07
N GLY A 157 -0.99 -6.77 14.07
CA GLY A 157 0.02 -6.26 13.15
C GLY A 157 -0.48 -5.12 12.26
N VAL A 158 0.44 -4.38 11.66
CA VAL A 158 0.14 -3.29 10.72
C VAL A 158 0.77 -3.59 9.38
N VAL A 159 -0.02 -3.55 8.31
CA VAL A 159 0.48 -3.78 6.95
C VAL A 159 0.18 -2.61 6.03
N LEU A 160 1.22 -2.08 5.38
CA LEU A 160 1.12 -1.08 4.32
C LEU A 160 1.12 -1.76 2.96
N PHE A 161 0.16 -1.41 2.11
CA PHE A 161 0.18 -1.76 0.69
C PHE A 161 0.37 -0.51 -0.16
N LYS A 162 1.43 -0.46 -0.96
CA LYS A 162 1.72 0.66 -1.84
C LYS A 162 2.40 0.23 -3.13
N GLY A 163 1.80 0.59 -4.27
CA GLY A 163 2.33 0.30 -5.60
C GLY A 163 1.70 1.19 -6.67
N SER A 164 2.21 1.09 -7.87
CA SER A 164 1.67 1.83 -9.02
C SER A 164 0.34 1.28 -9.49
N GLN A 165 -0.35 2.07 -10.28
CA GLN A 165 -1.69 1.77 -10.78
C GLN A 165 -1.68 0.62 -11.80
N GLY A 166 -0.81 0.67 -12.81
CA GLY A 166 -0.74 -0.33 -13.89
C GLY A 166 0.11 -1.54 -13.51
N ASP A 167 -0.32 -2.73 -13.91
CA ASP A 167 0.43 -3.99 -13.84
C ASP A 167 0.89 -4.45 -12.44
N VAL A 168 0.42 -3.76 -11.39
CA VAL A 168 0.72 -4.09 -9.98
C VAL A 168 -0.54 -4.48 -9.22
N TYR A 169 -1.61 -3.69 -9.32
CA TYR A 169 -2.95 -3.93 -8.76
C TYR A 169 -2.96 -4.44 -7.31
N LEU A 170 -2.20 -3.77 -6.43
CA LEU A 170 -2.04 -4.21 -5.03
C LEU A 170 -3.32 -4.19 -4.21
N GLU A 171 -4.39 -3.54 -4.66
CA GLU A 171 -5.71 -3.67 -4.05
C GLU A 171 -6.23 -5.11 -4.05
N GLU A 172 -5.78 -5.95 -4.99
CA GLU A 172 -6.12 -7.38 -4.98
C GLU A 172 -5.38 -8.15 -3.88
N ALA A 173 -4.17 -7.71 -3.51
CA ALA A 173 -3.48 -8.22 -2.33
C ALA A 173 -4.19 -7.79 -1.03
N VAL A 174 -4.70 -6.55 -0.98
CA VAL A 174 -5.47 -6.05 0.17
C VAL A 174 -6.70 -6.90 0.42
N LYS A 175 -7.46 -7.30 -0.61
CA LYS A 175 -8.65 -8.17 -0.46
C LYS A 175 -8.37 -9.44 0.33
N ILE A 176 -7.21 -10.06 0.11
CA ILE A 176 -6.85 -11.33 0.73
C ILE A 176 -6.66 -11.22 2.25
N VAL A 177 -6.33 -10.02 2.74
CA VAL A 177 -6.09 -9.76 4.16
C VAL A 177 -7.17 -8.91 4.82
N LEU A 178 -8.25 -8.55 4.12
CA LEU A 178 -9.39 -7.87 4.73
C LEU A 178 -10.07 -8.76 5.79
N SER A 179 -10.53 -8.15 6.88
CA SER A 179 -11.34 -8.86 7.89
C SER A 179 -12.75 -9.19 7.41
N SER A 180 -13.24 -8.48 6.39
CA SER A 180 -14.57 -8.70 5.81
C SER A 180 -14.56 -8.37 4.32
N THR A 181 -15.15 -9.25 3.52
CA THR A 181 -15.35 -9.04 2.08
C THR A 181 -16.28 -7.86 1.76
N SER A 182 -17.13 -7.45 2.73
CA SER A 182 -17.97 -6.24 2.59
C SER A 182 -17.14 -4.95 2.46
N ASP A 183 -15.87 -4.98 2.79
CA ASP A 183 -14.98 -3.83 2.71
C ASP A 183 -14.24 -3.73 1.36
N GLU A 184 -14.46 -4.66 0.45
CA GLU A 184 -13.87 -4.64 -0.90
C GLU A 184 -14.35 -3.44 -1.72
N ASP A 185 -15.57 -2.96 -1.51
CA ASP A 185 -16.14 -1.77 -2.15
C ASP A 185 -15.42 -0.47 -1.76
N LYS A 186 -14.66 -0.48 -0.65
CA LYS A 186 -13.83 0.64 -0.20
C LYS A 186 -12.49 0.74 -0.92
N LEU A 187 -12.14 -0.27 -1.73
CA LEU A 187 -10.89 -0.32 -2.48
C LEU A 187 -11.02 0.39 -3.83
N VAL A 188 -9.89 0.76 -4.42
CA VAL A 188 -9.84 1.34 -5.76
C VAL A 188 -10.13 0.29 -6.84
N ARG A 189 -10.54 0.72 -8.02
CA ARG A 189 -10.65 -0.10 -9.24
C ARG A 189 -11.55 -1.34 -9.06
N GLN A 190 -12.74 -1.16 -8.45
CA GLN A 190 -13.69 -2.24 -8.21
C GLN A 190 -14.88 -2.26 -9.18
N ASP A 191 -14.95 -1.34 -10.15
CA ASP A 191 -15.98 -1.37 -11.18
C ASP A 191 -15.74 -2.48 -12.23
N ALA A 192 -16.77 -2.79 -13.01
CA ALA A 192 -16.75 -3.91 -13.97
C ALA A 192 -15.62 -3.81 -15.02
N ASN A 193 -15.26 -2.59 -15.45
CA ASN A 193 -14.19 -2.40 -16.42
C ASN A 193 -12.83 -2.77 -15.82
N TRP A 194 -12.55 -2.27 -14.61
CA TRP A 194 -11.32 -2.60 -13.91
C TRP A 194 -11.23 -4.08 -13.55
N MET A 195 -12.34 -4.68 -13.13
CA MET A 195 -12.37 -6.12 -12.84
C MET A 195 -12.02 -6.95 -14.07
N LYS A 196 -12.51 -6.56 -15.26
CA LYS A 196 -12.13 -7.22 -16.51
C LYS A 196 -10.63 -7.08 -16.81
N ILE A 197 -10.10 -5.86 -16.73
CA ILE A 197 -8.66 -5.58 -16.97
C ILE A 197 -7.79 -6.42 -16.04
N LYS A 198 -8.13 -6.46 -14.74
CA LYS A 198 -7.36 -7.23 -13.75
C LYS A 198 -7.46 -8.74 -13.98
N ASN A 199 -8.64 -9.25 -14.33
CA ASN A 199 -8.81 -10.66 -14.65
C ASN A 199 -7.98 -11.06 -15.87
N ASP A 200 -7.98 -10.24 -16.94
CA ASP A 200 -7.16 -10.49 -18.12
C ASP A 200 -5.67 -10.47 -17.76
N PHE A 201 -5.24 -9.53 -16.92
CA PHE A 201 -3.86 -9.43 -16.44
C PHE A 201 -3.44 -10.68 -15.64
N PHE A 202 -4.21 -11.09 -14.63
CA PHE A 202 -3.84 -12.23 -13.79
C PHE A 202 -3.92 -13.57 -14.52
N ASN A 203 -4.83 -13.72 -15.49
CA ASN A 203 -4.92 -14.93 -16.32
C ASN A 203 -3.65 -15.12 -17.18
N ASN A 204 -3.05 -14.03 -17.65
CA ASN A 204 -1.80 -14.12 -18.41
C ASN A 204 -0.62 -14.64 -17.59
N PHE A 205 -0.58 -14.38 -16.27
CA PHE A 205 0.44 -14.96 -15.40
C PHE A 205 0.32 -16.50 -15.26
N ASN A 206 -0.89 -17.05 -15.34
CA ASN A 206 -1.11 -18.48 -15.24
C ASN A 206 -0.70 -19.24 -16.51
N THR A 207 -0.74 -18.58 -17.69
CA THR A 207 -0.33 -19.21 -18.96
C THR A 207 1.19 -19.31 -19.12
N PHE A 208 1.97 -18.43 -18.48
CA PHE A 208 3.44 -18.52 -18.52
C PHE A 208 4.03 -19.53 -17.53
N ALA A 209 3.26 -19.94 -16.51
CA ALA A 209 3.72 -20.95 -15.54
C ALA A 209 3.74 -22.37 -16.12
N ASP A 210 2.99 -22.63 -17.19
CA ASP A 210 2.89 -23.95 -17.84
C ASP A 210 3.94 -24.15 -18.95
N GLU A 211 4.74 -23.14 -19.32
CA GLU A 211 5.79 -23.22 -20.34
C GLU A 211 7.20 -23.48 -19.78
N GLU A 212 7.39 -23.53 -18.47
CA GLU A 212 8.67 -23.84 -17.80
C GLU A 212 8.72 -25.26 -17.19
N VAL A 213 8.10 -26.26 -17.84
CA VAL A 213 8.24 -27.69 -17.45
C VAL A 213 8.96 -28.47 -18.53
#